data_7acbc1248e6c52d503730bf106349f32
#
_entry.id   7acbc1248e6c52d503730bf106349f32
#
_cell.length_a   1.000
_cell.length_b   1.000
_cell.length_c   1.000
_cell.angle_alpha   90.00
_cell.angle_beta   90.00
_cell.angle_gamma   90.00
#
_symmetry.space_group_name_H-M   'P 1'
#
loop_
_entity.id
_entity.type
_entity.pdbx_description
1 polymer ?
#
loop_
_entity_poly.entity_id
_entity_poly.type
_entity_poly.pdbx_seq_one_letter_code
_entity_poly.pdbx_strand_id
1 'polypeptide(L)'
;MAGNGGIIGPTQTTSRDDLQTVFTSSGNYCSPGFGPGTASVLVVSGGGGGGGYGGGGGAGGYKLTNCHPIPGSQVPVTIGGGGAGGKSPAPGTRGTTGDASTFGSSSPLSTSGGGGGGTGSPSPNSIGNGLPGGSGGGGAGHNVAPLAGGSGTCGQGNAGGAGSGVAPAPYSFKAGGGGGAGGAGGTGLAPTAGNGGNGADASPVFGTSVGVCGLFAGGGGGGR
;
A
#
# COMPACT_ATOMS: atom_id res chain seq x y z
N MET A 1 26.47 22.88 -3.42
CA MET A 1 25.65 22.26 -4.49
C MET A 1 24.43 21.67 -3.84
N ALA A 2 23.24 22.11 -4.24
CA ALA A 2 22.00 21.63 -3.67
C ALA A 2 21.83 20.16 -4.09
N GLY A 3 21.80 19.26 -3.12
CA GLY A 3 21.42 17.87 -3.33
C GLY A 3 19.94 17.81 -3.68
N ASN A 4 19.61 17.34 -4.86
CA ASN A 4 18.23 17.11 -5.26
C ASN A 4 17.78 15.82 -4.61
N GLY A 5 17.00 15.92 -3.55
CA GLY A 5 16.38 14.78 -2.98
C GLY A 5 15.51 14.09 -4.02
N GLY A 6 15.60 12.80 -4.15
CA GLY A 6 14.74 12.08 -4.77
C GLY A 6 14.95 10.91 -5.56
N ILE A 7 14.72 10.31 -6.47
CA ILE A 7 14.90 9.03 -7.11
C ILE A 7 16.31 8.83 -7.54
N ILE A 8 16.72 7.62 -7.50
CA ILE A 8 18.06 7.17 -7.69
C ILE A 8 18.36 6.91 -9.12
N GLY A 9 19.30 7.66 -9.64
CA GLY A 9 20.11 7.23 -10.75
C GLY A 9 21.58 7.25 -10.34
N PRO A 10 22.39 6.29 -10.76
CA PRO A 10 23.83 6.38 -10.54
C PRO A 10 24.35 7.57 -11.30
N THR A 11 24.95 8.52 -10.60
CA THR A 11 25.77 9.52 -11.25
C THR A 11 27.09 8.92 -11.61
N GLN A 12 27.51 9.11 -12.83
CA GLN A 12 28.89 8.90 -13.23
C GLN A 12 29.76 10.02 -12.67
N THR A 13 30.11 9.93 -11.42
CA THR A 13 31.21 10.70 -10.86
C THR A 13 32.02 9.76 -10.00
N THR A 14 33.30 9.99 -9.94
CA THR A 14 34.30 9.25 -9.17
C THR A 14 34.07 9.31 -7.65
N SER A 15 33.00 9.90 -7.17
CA SER A 15 32.45 9.78 -5.83
C SER A 15 31.05 9.18 -5.94
N ARG A 16 30.83 8.08 -5.25
CA ARG A 16 29.56 7.35 -5.15
C ARG A 16 28.56 8.13 -4.30
N ASP A 17 28.10 9.25 -4.74
CA ASP A 17 26.90 9.85 -4.21
C ASP A 17 25.75 9.41 -5.11
N ASP A 18 25.11 8.29 -4.73
CA ASP A 18 23.88 7.85 -5.36
C ASP A 18 22.84 8.95 -5.19
N LEU A 19 22.48 9.61 -6.28
CA LEU A 19 21.44 10.65 -6.26
C LEU A 19 20.09 9.97 -6.10
N GLN A 20 19.48 10.19 -4.95
CA GLN A 20 18.10 9.78 -4.70
C GLN A 20 17.13 10.93 -4.94
N THR A 21 16.08 10.77 -5.79
CA THR A 21 14.96 11.70 -5.92
C THR A 21 13.68 11.08 -5.37
N VAL A 22 13.04 11.66 -4.33
CA VAL A 22 11.78 11.21 -3.74
C VAL A 22 10.65 12.13 -4.18
N PHE A 23 9.63 11.59 -4.83
CA PHE A 23 8.40 12.31 -5.15
C PHE A 23 7.33 11.99 -4.12
N THR A 24 6.83 12.97 -3.42
CA THR A 24 5.67 12.90 -2.52
C THR A 24 4.44 13.57 -3.12
N SER A 25 4.58 14.17 -4.29
CA SER A 25 3.52 14.77 -5.09
C SER A 25 3.83 14.57 -6.57
N SER A 26 2.80 14.61 -7.41
CA SER A 26 2.93 14.48 -8.86
C SER A 26 3.81 15.59 -9.46
N GLY A 27 4.58 15.24 -10.48
CA GLY A 27 5.52 16.16 -11.12
C GLY A 27 6.25 15.52 -12.30
N ASN A 28 7.39 16.06 -12.65
CA ASN A 28 8.24 15.51 -13.70
C ASN A 28 9.64 15.23 -13.16
N TYR A 29 10.14 14.04 -13.43
CA TYR A 29 11.54 13.73 -13.25
C TYR A 29 12.33 14.24 -14.45
N CYS A 30 13.34 15.05 -14.20
CA CYS A 30 14.26 15.52 -15.22
C CYS A 30 15.61 14.86 -14.98
N SER A 31 16.06 14.07 -15.92
CA SER A 31 17.41 13.48 -15.86
C SER A 31 18.45 14.61 -15.90
N PRO A 32 19.31 14.74 -14.87
CA PRO A 32 20.25 15.85 -14.80
C PRO A 32 21.37 15.69 -15.85
N GLY A 33 21.19 16.29 -17.03
CA GLY A 33 22.26 16.48 -18.02
C GLY A 33 22.85 15.25 -18.68
N PHE A 34 22.30 14.07 -18.43
CA PHE A 34 22.72 12.81 -19.02
C PHE A 34 21.70 12.37 -20.06
N GLY A 35 22.19 11.86 -21.19
CA GLY A 35 21.37 11.22 -22.20
C GLY A 35 20.58 10.02 -21.63
N PRO A 36 19.95 9.20 -22.50
CA PRO A 36 19.25 8.00 -22.06
C PRO A 36 20.12 7.12 -21.17
N GLY A 37 19.54 6.61 -20.08
CA GLY A 37 20.25 5.79 -19.11
C GLY A 37 19.31 4.81 -18.42
N THR A 38 19.75 4.24 -17.31
CA THR A 38 18.92 3.37 -16.48
C THR A 38 18.96 3.82 -15.01
N ALA A 39 17.89 3.59 -14.28
CA ALA A 39 17.81 3.84 -12.84
C ALA A 39 17.08 2.71 -12.12
N SER A 40 17.35 2.54 -10.83
CA SER A 40 16.48 1.78 -9.96
C SER A 40 15.30 2.65 -9.57
N VAL A 41 14.07 2.18 -9.81
CA VAL A 41 12.84 2.92 -9.57
C VAL A 41 11.94 2.12 -8.63
N LEU A 42 11.54 2.74 -7.52
CA LEU A 42 10.52 2.25 -6.63
C LEU A 42 9.25 3.08 -6.82
N VAL A 43 8.15 2.41 -7.15
CA VAL A 43 6.81 3.03 -7.19
C VAL A 43 5.95 2.42 -6.08
N VAL A 44 5.38 3.30 -5.25
CA VAL A 44 4.41 2.93 -4.22
C VAL A 44 3.16 3.77 -4.42
N SER A 45 2.01 3.12 -4.50
CA SER A 45 0.70 3.76 -4.64
C SER A 45 0.10 4.16 -3.30
N GLY A 46 -0.97 4.94 -3.34
CA GLY A 46 -1.73 5.30 -2.15
C GLY A 46 -2.32 4.08 -1.46
N GLY A 47 -2.24 4.01 -0.13
CA GLY A 47 -2.87 2.95 0.67
C GLY A 47 -4.39 3.09 0.69
N GLY A 48 -5.12 2.01 0.95
CA GLY A 48 -6.56 2.01 1.18
C GLY A 48 -6.93 2.54 2.57
N GLY A 49 -8.12 3.10 2.69
CA GLY A 49 -8.68 3.51 3.97
C GLY A 49 -9.15 2.32 4.81
N GLY A 50 -9.08 2.41 6.13
CA GLY A 50 -9.69 1.41 7.03
C GLY A 50 -11.23 1.49 6.99
N GLY A 51 -11.91 0.38 7.28
CA GLY A 51 -13.38 0.33 7.38
C GLY A 51 -13.91 0.97 8.67
N GLY A 52 -15.13 1.48 8.63
CA GLY A 52 -15.75 2.18 9.75
C GLY A 52 -15.96 1.34 11.03
N TYR A 53 -15.93 0.03 10.93
CA TYR A 53 -16.00 -0.95 12.03
C TYR A 53 -14.89 -1.99 11.91
N GLY A 54 -13.72 -1.57 11.52
CA GLY A 54 -12.49 -2.21 11.90
C GLY A 54 -11.69 -2.96 10.84
N GLY A 55 -12.15 -3.22 9.62
CA GLY A 55 -11.27 -3.82 8.61
C GLY A 55 -10.07 -2.91 8.30
N GLY A 56 -8.85 -3.42 8.40
CA GLY A 56 -7.63 -2.67 8.10
C GLY A 56 -7.54 -2.30 6.62
N GLY A 57 -7.05 -1.11 6.29
CA GLY A 57 -6.75 -0.72 4.90
C GLY A 57 -5.52 -1.46 4.36
N GLY A 58 -5.57 -1.93 3.12
CA GLY A 58 -4.42 -2.53 2.44
C GLY A 58 -3.40 -1.48 2.03
N ALA A 59 -2.14 -1.87 1.99
CA ALA A 59 -1.07 -1.03 1.47
C ALA A 59 -1.26 -0.76 -0.03
N GLY A 60 -0.77 0.37 -0.50
CA GLY A 60 -0.61 0.61 -1.92
C GLY A 60 0.32 -0.42 -2.55
N GLY A 61 0.14 -0.68 -3.84
CA GLY A 61 1.00 -1.56 -4.59
C GLY A 61 2.45 -1.07 -4.55
N TYR A 62 3.37 -2.00 -4.41
CA TYR A 62 4.81 -1.79 -4.38
C TYR A 62 5.44 -2.43 -5.60
N LYS A 63 6.28 -1.72 -6.30
CA LYS A 63 7.06 -2.27 -7.41
C LYS A 63 8.43 -1.64 -7.47
N LEU A 64 9.44 -2.47 -7.27
CA LEU A 64 10.85 -2.10 -7.40
C LEU A 64 11.37 -2.69 -8.72
N THR A 65 11.96 -1.86 -9.55
CA THR A 65 12.58 -2.26 -10.82
C THR A 65 13.99 -1.70 -10.87
N ASN A 66 14.96 -2.58 -11.02
CA ASN A 66 16.35 -2.18 -11.27
C ASN A 66 16.55 -1.98 -12.77
N CYS A 67 17.47 -1.11 -13.12
CA CYS A 67 17.82 -0.82 -14.53
C CYS A 67 16.61 -0.41 -15.39
N HIS A 68 15.63 0.32 -14.80
CA HIS A 68 14.52 0.87 -15.58
C HIS A 68 15.03 1.91 -16.57
N PRO A 69 14.65 1.82 -17.86
CA PRO A 69 15.10 2.78 -18.87
C PRO A 69 14.61 4.20 -18.56
N ILE A 70 15.52 5.14 -18.51
CA ILE A 70 15.21 6.56 -18.36
C ILE A 70 15.50 7.24 -19.69
N PRO A 71 14.49 7.80 -20.37
CA PRO A 71 14.71 8.61 -21.57
C PRO A 71 15.47 9.89 -21.21
N GLY A 72 16.25 10.44 -22.14
CA GLY A 72 16.94 11.72 -21.96
C GLY A 72 16.01 12.95 -21.92
N SER A 73 14.71 12.74 -21.83
CA SER A 73 13.64 13.75 -21.72
C SER A 73 12.97 13.70 -20.35
N GLN A 74 12.05 14.63 -20.10
CA GLN A 74 11.22 14.62 -18.90
C GLN A 74 10.38 13.34 -18.80
N VAL A 75 10.32 12.75 -17.61
CA VAL A 75 9.52 11.58 -17.28
C VAL A 75 8.40 12.01 -16.34
N PRO A 76 7.13 11.89 -16.72
CA PRO A 76 6.03 12.25 -15.84
C PRO A 76 5.93 11.28 -14.66
N VAL A 77 5.67 11.82 -13.50
CA VAL A 77 5.46 11.09 -12.24
C VAL A 77 4.08 11.43 -11.71
N THR A 78 3.24 10.42 -11.51
CA THR A 78 1.94 10.59 -10.86
C THR A 78 1.99 9.88 -9.51
N ILE A 79 1.64 10.61 -8.46
CA ILE A 79 1.53 10.06 -7.10
C ILE A 79 0.05 9.94 -6.73
N GLY A 80 -0.38 8.72 -6.47
CA GLY A 80 -1.76 8.42 -6.06
C GLY A 80 -2.02 8.78 -4.60
N GLY A 81 -3.19 9.34 -4.34
CA GLY A 81 -3.67 9.66 -3.01
C GLY A 81 -4.09 8.41 -2.22
N GLY A 82 -4.08 8.49 -0.89
CA GLY A 82 -4.64 7.45 -0.02
C GLY A 82 -6.17 7.43 -0.06
N GLY A 83 -6.76 6.25 0.11
CA GLY A 83 -8.20 6.07 0.22
C GLY A 83 -8.76 6.64 1.53
N ALA A 84 -9.98 7.17 1.47
CA ALA A 84 -10.67 7.68 2.65
C ALA A 84 -11.06 6.55 3.61
N GLY A 85 -10.96 6.79 4.91
CA GLY A 85 -11.47 5.88 5.94
C GLY A 85 -13.00 5.79 5.91
N GLY A 86 -13.51 4.62 6.25
CA GLY A 86 -14.94 4.39 6.42
C GLY A 86 -15.48 5.15 7.63
N LYS A 87 -16.77 5.46 7.58
CA LYS A 87 -17.48 6.17 8.65
C LYS A 87 -18.04 5.22 9.71
N SER A 88 -18.14 5.72 10.96
CA SER A 88 -18.84 5.16 12.11
C SER A 88 -19.56 6.33 12.80
N PRO A 89 -20.73 6.20 13.48
CA PRO A 89 -21.47 4.96 13.73
C PRO A 89 -22.33 4.49 12.56
N ALA A 90 -23.21 3.49 12.83
CA ALA A 90 -24.09 2.88 11.84
C ALA A 90 -24.98 3.89 11.06
N PRO A 91 -25.24 3.65 9.74
CA PRO A 91 -24.69 2.57 8.95
C PRO A 91 -23.21 2.85 8.59
N GLY A 92 -22.31 2.00 9.09
CA GLY A 92 -20.89 2.15 8.80
C GLY A 92 -20.58 1.99 7.30
N THR A 93 -19.50 2.59 6.86
CA THR A 93 -19.06 2.47 5.48
C THR A 93 -17.70 1.77 5.39
N ARG A 94 -17.47 1.11 4.27
CA ARG A 94 -16.19 0.56 3.87
C ARG A 94 -15.16 1.68 3.71
N GLY A 95 -13.89 1.41 3.96
CA GLY A 95 -12.82 2.26 3.46
C GLY A 95 -12.79 2.26 1.92
N THR A 96 -12.32 3.33 1.32
CA THR A 96 -12.12 3.38 -0.13
C THR A 96 -10.74 2.87 -0.52
N THR A 97 -10.60 2.44 -1.77
CA THR A 97 -9.29 2.15 -2.34
C THR A 97 -8.47 3.42 -2.49
N GLY A 98 -7.14 3.29 -2.40
CA GLY A 98 -6.24 4.36 -2.79
C GLY A 98 -6.11 4.50 -4.30
N ASP A 99 -5.43 5.54 -4.74
CA ASP A 99 -5.17 5.80 -6.15
C ASP A 99 -3.84 5.20 -6.61
N ALA A 100 -3.74 4.93 -7.92
CA ALA A 100 -2.54 4.41 -8.55
C ALA A 100 -1.43 5.46 -8.62
N SER A 101 -0.16 4.99 -8.50
CA SER A 101 1.02 5.80 -8.82
C SER A 101 1.70 5.28 -10.08
N THR A 102 2.27 6.19 -10.86
CA THR A 102 2.95 5.85 -12.12
C THR A 102 4.23 6.63 -12.31
N PHE A 103 5.20 5.99 -12.95
CA PHE A 103 6.43 6.60 -13.42
C PHE A 103 6.57 6.33 -14.92
N GLY A 104 6.60 7.38 -15.74
CA GLY A 104 6.68 7.28 -17.20
C GLY A 104 5.35 7.36 -17.93
N SER A 105 5.39 7.51 -19.25
CA SER A 105 4.23 7.64 -20.14
C SER A 105 4.10 6.52 -21.18
N SER A 106 5.17 6.18 -21.88
CA SER A 106 5.12 5.25 -23.02
C SER A 106 5.11 3.77 -22.62
N SER A 107 5.68 3.44 -21.49
CA SER A 107 5.66 2.11 -20.85
C SER A 107 5.75 2.32 -19.35
N PRO A 108 4.67 2.82 -18.73
CA PRO A 108 4.72 3.29 -17.36
C PRO A 108 4.97 2.14 -16.39
N LEU A 109 5.89 2.38 -15.44
CA LEU A 109 5.96 1.57 -14.24
C LEU A 109 4.80 2.01 -13.34
N SER A 110 3.77 1.18 -13.21
CA SER A 110 2.54 1.51 -12.50
C SER A 110 2.27 0.51 -11.41
N THR A 111 1.64 0.98 -10.34
CA THR A 111 1.13 0.19 -9.23
C THR A 111 -0.30 0.59 -8.89
N SER A 112 -1.09 -0.36 -8.39
CA SER A 112 -2.48 -0.16 -8.00
C SER A 112 -2.60 0.40 -6.59
N GLY A 113 -3.60 1.21 -6.33
CA GLY A 113 -3.92 1.65 -4.97
C GLY A 113 -4.26 0.49 -4.04
N GLY A 114 -4.08 0.67 -2.75
CA GLY A 114 -4.40 -0.32 -1.72
C GLY A 114 -5.92 -0.49 -1.55
N GLY A 115 -6.36 -1.70 -1.24
CA GLY A 115 -7.77 -2.01 -1.02
C GLY A 115 -8.32 -1.43 0.29
N GLY A 116 -9.53 -0.89 0.25
CA GLY A 116 -10.23 -0.41 1.45
C GLY A 116 -10.66 -1.54 2.38
N GLY A 117 -10.62 -1.31 3.69
CA GLY A 117 -11.07 -2.24 4.72
C GLY A 117 -12.59 -2.38 4.75
N GLY A 118 -13.08 -3.59 5.08
CA GLY A 118 -14.49 -3.90 5.24
C GLY A 118 -15.10 -3.24 6.47
N THR A 119 -16.43 -3.08 6.48
CA THR A 119 -17.18 -2.58 7.65
C THR A 119 -18.09 -3.66 8.21
N GLY A 120 -18.09 -3.81 9.56
CA GLY A 120 -18.95 -4.74 10.31
C GLY A 120 -20.36 -4.24 10.61
N SER A 121 -20.85 -3.19 9.96
CA SER A 121 -22.19 -2.66 10.16
C SER A 121 -23.26 -3.68 9.79
N PRO A 122 -24.46 -3.64 10.47
CA PRO A 122 -25.40 -4.77 10.50
C PRO A 122 -26.08 -5.12 9.18
N SER A 123 -25.79 -4.51 8.05
CA SER A 123 -26.34 -4.93 6.75
C SER A 123 -25.80 -4.11 5.59
N PRO A 124 -25.65 -4.64 4.40
CA PRO A 124 -25.58 -6.05 4.03
C PRO A 124 -24.15 -6.63 4.15
N ASN A 125 -24.01 -7.94 4.31
CA ASN A 125 -22.71 -8.64 4.40
C ASN A 125 -21.74 -8.31 3.27
N SER A 126 -22.25 -7.86 2.13
CA SER A 126 -21.45 -7.50 0.94
C SER A 126 -20.45 -6.35 1.17
N ILE A 127 -20.67 -5.50 2.16
CA ILE A 127 -19.77 -4.39 2.49
C ILE A 127 -18.80 -4.75 3.63
N GLY A 128 -18.87 -5.92 4.17
CA GLY A 128 -17.99 -6.40 5.23
C GLY A 128 -16.67 -7.00 4.73
N ASN A 129 -16.61 -7.44 3.48
CA ASN A 129 -15.36 -7.92 2.89
C ASN A 129 -14.42 -6.75 2.60
N GLY A 130 -13.14 -6.96 2.78
CA GLY A 130 -12.11 -6.04 2.32
C GLY A 130 -12.12 -5.91 0.79
N LEU A 131 -11.74 -4.75 0.27
CA LEU A 131 -11.60 -4.51 -1.17
C LEU A 131 -10.25 -5.02 -1.70
N PRO A 132 -10.21 -5.49 -2.94
CA PRO A 132 -8.94 -5.81 -3.60
C PRO A 132 -8.15 -4.52 -3.88
N GLY A 133 -6.83 -4.66 -4.06
CA GLY A 133 -5.94 -3.56 -4.37
C GLY A 133 -4.53 -4.01 -4.67
N GLY A 134 -3.57 -3.09 -4.67
CA GLY A 134 -2.15 -3.42 -4.70
C GLY A 134 -1.83 -4.42 -3.60
N SER A 135 -2.20 -4.07 -2.34
CA SER A 135 -2.47 -5.04 -1.27
C SER A 135 -3.95 -4.95 -0.87
N GLY A 136 -4.56 -6.05 -0.50
CA GLY A 136 -5.98 -6.12 -0.18
C GLY A 136 -6.32 -5.55 1.20
N GLY A 137 -7.51 -4.97 1.37
CA GLY A 137 -8.04 -4.55 2.67
C GLY A 137 -8.46 -5.72 3.54
N GLY A 138 -8.46 -5.57 4.86
CA GLY A 138 -8.94 -6.56 5.83
C GLY A 138 -10.46 -6.68 5.83
N GLY A 139 -10.97 -7.89 6.10
CA GLY A 139 -12.38 -8.14 6.33
C GLY A 139 -12.82 -7.65 7.72
N ALA A 140 -14.07 -7.23 7.85
CA ALA A 140 -14.62 -6.86 9.15
C ALA A 140 -15.00 -8.08 9.99
N GLY A 141 -15.02 -7.94 11.30
CA GLY A 141 -15.64 -8.94 12.19
C GLY A 141 -17.17 -8.85 12.12
N HIS A 142 -17.87 -9.98 12.08
CA HIS A 142 -19.33 -10.01 11.96
C HIS A 142 -19.95 -11.18 12.72
N ASN A 143 -21.21 -11.01 13.14
CA ASN A 143 -21.91 -11.96 14.01
C ASN A 143 -22.45 -13.23 13.33
N VAL A 144 -22.36 -13.35 12.03
CA VAL A 144 -22.92 -14.49 11.30
C VAL A 144 -21.82 -15.35 10.68
N ALA A 145 -20.85 -14.74 10.01
CA ALA A 145 -19.77 -15.46 9.34
C ALA A 145 -18.49 -14.62 9.23
N PRO A 146 -17.32 -15.26 9.10
CA PRO A 146 -16.10 -14.54 8.78
C PRO A 146 -16.26 -13.77 7.47
N LEU A 147 -15.82 -12.53 7.46
CA LEU A 147 -15.81 -11.69 6.26
C LEU A 147 -14.41 -11.68 5.68
N ALA A 148 -14.30 -11.97 4.39
CA ALA A 148 -13.02 -12.16 3.74
C ALA A 148 -12.20 -10.85 3.64
N GLY A 149 -10.89 -10.96 3.72
CA GLY A 149 -10.01 -9.91 3.26
C GLY A 149 -10.01 -9.80 1.73
N GLY A 150 -9.67 -8.63 1.22
CA GLY A 150 -9.49 -8.38 -0.21
C GLY A 150 -8.24 -9.07 -0.74
N SER A 151 -8.22 -9.40 -2.02
CA SER A 151 -7.02 -9.92 -2.68
C SER A 151 -6.00 -8.84 -2.95
N GLY A 152 -4.70 -9.19 -2.91
CA GLY A 152 -3.62 -8.37 -3.42
C GLY A 152 -3.39 -8.61 -4.92
N THR A 153 -2.81 -7.63 -5.58
CA THR A 153 -2.35 -7.76 -6.97
C THR A 153 -1.00 -8.48 -6.99
N CYS A 154 -0.90 -9.54 -7.79
CA CYS A 154 0.33 -10.32 -7.95
C CYS A 154 1.53 -9.42 -8.30
N GLY A 155 2.65 -9.59 -7.59
CA GLY A 155 3.87 -8.79 -7.79
C GLY A 155 3.79 -7.35 -7.27
N GLN A 156 2.71 -6.97 -6.58
CA GLN A 156 2.56 -5.64 -5.98
C GLN A 156 2.25 -5.67 -4.48
N GLY A 157 1.64 -6.75 -3.99
CA GLY A 157 1.30 -6.88 -2.57
C GLY A 157 0.50 -8.13 -2.28
N ASN A 158 0.05 -8.27 -1.04
CA ASN A 158 -0.57 -9.47 -0.51
C ASN A 158 -2.03 -9.23 -0.09
N ALA A 159 -2.76 -10.32 0.14
CA ALA A 159 -4.14 -10.26 0.59
C ALA A 159 -4.28 -9.68 2.00
N GLY A 160 -5.41 -9.06 2.28
CA GLY A 160 -5.83 -8.75 3.64
C GLY A 160 -6.30 -9.98 4.40
N GLY A 161 -6.28 -9.92 5.73
CA GLY A 161 -6.79 -10.95 6.62
C GLY A 161 -8.31 -10.96 6.67
N ALA A 162 -8.91 -12.13 6.95
CA ALA A 162 -10.34 -12.24 7.22
C ALA A 162 -10.69 -11.68 8.62
N GLY A 163 -11.90 -11.20 8.78
CA GLY A 163 -12.45 -10.90 10.10
C GLY A 163 -12.97 -12.17 10.79
N SER A 164 -13.15 -12.13 12.11
CA SER A 164 -13.78 -13.22 12.85
C SER A 164 -15.27 -13.32 12.54
N GLY A 165 -15.77 -14.57 12.49
CA GLY A 165 -17.21 -14.87 12.56
C GLY A 165 -17.75 -14.79 13.98
N VAL A 166 -18.70 -15.68 14.29
CA VAL A 166 -19.32 -15.77 15.61
C VAL A 166 -18.27 -15.89 16.71
N ALA A 167 -18.23 -14.90 17.59
CA ALA A 167 -17.36 -14.89 18.76
C ALA A 167 -18.19 -15.22 20.00
N PRO A 168 -17.79 -16.18 20.86
CA PRO A 168 -18.48 -16.43 22.13
C PRO A 168 -18.35 -15.19 23.04
N ALA A 169 -19.42 -14.91 23.77
CA ALA A 169 -19.35 -13.86 24.80
C ALA A 169 -18.25 -14.19 25.85
N PRO A 170 -17.54 -13.19 26.40
CA PRO A 170 -17.73 -11.74 26.24
C PRO A 170 -16.95 -11.11 25.07
N TYR A 171 -16.46 -11.89 24.14
CA TYR A 171 -15.60 -11.39 23.07
C TYR A 171 -16.40 -10.69 21.96
N SER A 172 -15.94 -9.51 21.58
CA SER A 172 -16.46 -8.79 20.43
C SER A 172 -15.81 -9.29 19.13
N PHE A 173 -16.51 -9.08 18.03
CA PHE A 173 -15.99 -9.42 16.70
C PHE A 173 -14.68 -8.69 16.42
N LYS A 174 -13.73 -9.39 15.80
CA LYS A 174 -12.39 -8.87 15.47
C LYS A 174 -12.19 -8.80 13.97
N ALA A 175 -11.76 -7.65 13.51
CA ALA A 175 -11.50 -7.45 12.10
C ALA A 175 -10.11 -7.95 11.71
N GLY A 176 -9.97 -8.32 10.45
CA GLY A 176 -8.70 -8.65 9.84
C GLY A 176 -7.86 -7.41 9.52
N GLY A 177 -6.54 -7.56 9.52
CA GLY A 177 -5.61 -6.55 9.08
C GLY A 177 -5.54 -6.45 7.56
N GLY A 178 -5.20 -5.28 7.03
CA GLY A 178 -4.90 -5.10 5.61
C GLY A 178 -3.59 -5.77 5.22
N GLY A 179 -3.48 -6.22 3.96
CA GLY A 179 -2.25 -6.76 3.40
C GLY A 179 -1.17 -5.69 3.27
N GLY A 180 0.07 -6.09 3.38
CA GLY A 180 1.24 -5.30 3.07
C GLY A 180 1.97 -5.81 1.82
N ALA A 181 2.94 -5.07 1.34
CA ALA A 181 3.73 -5.51 0.20
C ALA A 181 4.66 -6.70 0.54
N GLY A 182 5.15 -6.77 1.78
CA GLY A 182 6.02 -7.84 2.25
C GLY A 182 5.28 -9.02 2.89
N GLY A 183 3.98 -8.91 3.22
CA GLY A 183 3.25 -9.99 3.86
C GLY A 183 1.73 -9.78 3.86
N ALA A 184 0.99 -10.87 4.00
CA ALA A 184 -0.47 -10.83 4.13
C ALA A 184 -0.90 -10.20 5.47
N GLY A 185 -2.11 -9.65 5.49
CA GLY A 185 -2.74 -9.19 6.72
C GLY A 185 -3.16 -10.37 7.60
N GLY A 186 -3.06 -10.20 8.90
CA GLY A 186 -3.47 -11.19 9.90
C GLY A 186 -4.98 -11.33 9.98
N THR A 187 -5.47 -12.55 10.21
CA THR A 187 -6.88 -12.82 10.49
C THR A 187 -7.26 -12.29 11.87
N GLY A 188 -8.43 -11.68 11.98
CA GLY A 188 -9.02 -11.35 13.27
C GLY A 188 -9.50 -12.62 13.96
N LEU A 189 -8.96 -12.93 15.10
CA LEU A 189 -9.32 -14.06 15.95
C LEU A 189 -9.50 -13.55 17.38
N ALA A 190 -10.70 -13.78 17.97
CA ALA A 190 -10.93 -13.39 19.36
C ALA A 190 -9.85 -14.02 20.27
N PRO A 191 -9.26 -13.27 21.21
CA PRO A 191 -9.59 -11.91 21.60
C PRO A 191 -8.91 -10.79 20.80
N THR A 192 -8.06 -11.08 19.80
CA THR A 192 -7.22 -10.10 19.10
C THR A 192 -7.70 -9.80 17.69
N ALA A 193 -7.57 -8.55 17.28
CA ALA A 193 -7.73 -8.15 15.88
C ALA A 193 -6.50 -8.59 15.06
N GLY A 194 -6.66 -8.69 13.74
CA GLY A 194 -5.58 -9.05 12.84
C GLY A 194 -4.55 -7.93 12.71
N ASN A 195 -3.27 -8.29 12.74
CA ASN A 195 -2.19 -7.35 12.47
C ASN A 195 -2.17 -6.97 10.98
N GLY A 196 -1.73 -5.76 10.68
CA GLY A 196 -1.41 -5.38 9.30
C GLY A 196 -0.25 -6.20 8.75
N GLY A 197 -0.24 -6.44 7.45
CA GLY A 197 0.85 -7.13 6.76
C GLY A 197 2.13 -6.27 6.74
N ASN A 198 3.27 -6.92 6.79
CA ASN A 198 4.57 -6.24 6.77
C ASN A 198 4.79 -5.49 5.45
N GLY A 199 5.55 -4.39 5.52
CA GLY A 199 6.07 -3.72 4.33
C GLY A 199 7.15 -4.55 3.63
N ALA A 200 7.43 -4.21 2.37
CA ALA A 200 8.53 -4.78 1.63
C ALA A 200 9.82 -4.00 1.86
N ASP A 201 10.94 -4.71 1.89
CA ASP A 201 12.26 -4.13 2.12
C ASP A 201 12.87 -3.65 0.80
N ALA A 202 13.17 -2.34 0.73
CA ALA A 202 13.90 -1.71 -0.35
C ALA A 202 15.32 -1.26 0.08
N SER A 203 15.72 -1.54 1.31
CA SER A 203 17.01 -1.12 1.86
C SER A 203 18.23 -1.61 1.07
N PRO A 204 18.19 -2.80 0.40
CA PRO A 204 19.32 -3.24 -0.42
C PRO A 204 19.61 -2.32 -1.62
N VAL A 205 18.61 -1.55 -2.06
CA VAL A 205 18.72 -0.64 -3.20
C VAL A 205 18.85 0.81 -2.77
N PHE A 206 18.04 1.22 -1.77
CA PHE A 206 17.89 2.63 -1.39
C PHE A 206 18.45 2.96 0.00
N GLY A 207 18.99 1.99 0.70
CA GLY A 207 19.46 2.17 2.07
C GLY A 207 18.30 2.26 3.08
N THR A 208 18.66 2.42 4.35
CA THR A 208 17.69 2.50 5.46
C THR A 208 17.25 3.92 5.80
N SER A 209 17.77 4.93 5.10
CA SER A 209 17.46 6.35 5.33
C SER A 209 16.11 6.78 4.73
N VAL A 210 15.50 5.96 3.85
CA VAL A 210 14.20 6.21 3.22
C VAL A 210 13.16 5.24 3.74
N GLY A 211 11.88 5.66 3.74
CA GLY A 211 10.81 4.87 4.33
C GLY A 211 10.96 4.70 5.85
N VAL A 212 10.46 3.62 6.39
CA VAL A 212 10.67 3.23 7.79
C VAL A 212 11.80 2.19 7.82
N CYS A 213 13.02 2.61 8.00
CA CYS A 213 14.22 1.76 7.94
C CYS A 213 14.33 0.96 6.63
N GLY A 214 14.00 1.57 5.48
CA GLY A 214 13.99 0.90 4.19
C GLY A 214 12.72 0.12 3.88
N LEU A 215 11.77 0.04 4.81
CA LEU A 215 10.49 -0.66 4.62
C LEU A 215 9.43 0.29 4.06
N PHE A 216 8.64 -0.21 3.10
CA PHE A 216 7.57 0.50 2.44
C PHE A 216 6.30 -0.36 2.33
N ALA A 217 5.17 0.30 2.21
CA ALA A 217 3.87 -0.33 1.93
C ALA A 217 3.46 -1.39 2.97
N GLY A 218 3.48 -1.04 4.25
CA GLY A 218 2.87 -1.83 5.33
C GLY A 218 1.35 -1.69 5.35
N GLY A 219 0.64 -2.76 5.71
CA GLY A 219 -0.82 -2.78 5.85
C GLY A 219 -1.30 -2.20 7.19
N GLY A 220 -2.53 -1.73 7.23
CA GLY A 220 -3.19 -1.26 8.45
C GLY A 220 -3.69 -2.42 9.32
N GLY A 221 -3.58 -2.28 10.64
CA GLY A 221 -4.15 -3.26 11.58
C GLY A 221 -5.68 -3.29 11.55
N GLY A 222 -6.27 -4.43 11.88
CA GLY A 222 -7.70 -4.56 12.11
C GLY A 222 -8.10 -3.88 13.44
N GLY A 223 -9.36 -3.48 13.54
CA GLY A 223 -9.95 -2.90 14.74
C GLY A 223 -10.84 -3.88 15.51
N ARG A 224 -11.43 -3.35 16.60
CA ARG A 224 -12.41 -4.04 17.43
C ARG A 224 -13.81 -3.77 16.93
#